data_2c1eeec9232555183ab5dff36fa20440
#
_entry.id   2c1eeec9232555183ab5dff36fa20440
#
_cell.length_a   1.000
_cell.length_b   1.000
_cell.length_c   1.000
_cell.angle_alpha   90.00
_cell.angle_beta   90.00
_cell.angle_gamma   90.00
#
_symmetry.space_group_name_H-M   'P 1'
#
loop_
_entity.id
_entity.type
_entity.pdbx_description
1 polymer ?
#
loop_
_entity_poly.entity_id
_entity_poly.type
_entity_poly.pdbx_seq_one_letter_code
_entity_poly.pdbx_strand_id
1 'polypeptide(L)'
;MTVLGYAPYYMFPLPVVTLAGLFYLWSQAGNPRAAALSGFAFGLGLFLFGASWVYVSLHDFGAMPAPLAAIATLLFCVILALFPAGAGYACTRLHASRAIRFGLLAPAAWTLAEWMRGWVFTGFPWLAAGYSQIPASPLAGYAPLLGIYGVTLAVALTAGLIVVLGQRATDKARVILHPSSFILLALWAVGWGLSQITWTTPVGAPFNASLLQGNVAQDQKWRAERVRPTLEIYRLLTESAPGKLIILPETALPLFLEQVPQDYLAALAASA
;
A
#
# COMPACT_ATOMS: atom_id res chain seq x y z
N MET A 1 9.79 11.82 -1.40
CA MET A 1 8.56 12.64 -1.27
C MET A 1 7.30 11.78 -1.28
N THR A 2 7.09 10.90 -2.27
CA THR A 2 5.88 10.05 -2.38
C THR A 2 5.57 9.26 -1.11
N VAL A 3 6.60 8.72 -0.43
CA VAL A 3 6.47 7.94 0.81
C VAL A 3 5.76 8.71 1.94
N LEU A 4 5.88 10.04 1.97
CA LEU A 4 5.19 10.88 2.95
C LEU A 4 3.65 10.88 2.79
N GLY A 5 3.14 10.37 1.67
CA GLY A 5 1.70 10.17 1.47
C GLY A 5 1.10 9.02 2.27
N TYR A 6 1.95 8.13 2.80
CA TYR A 6 1.53 6.93 3.55
C TYR A 6 1.68 7.15 5.06
N ALA A 7 1.19 6.20 5.85
CA ALA A 7 1.39 6.19 7.29
C ALA A 7 2.89 6.30 7.65
N PRO A 8 3.27 7.01 8.68
CA PRO A 8 2.44 7.74 9.64
C PRO A 8 2.13 9.19 9.24
N TYR A 9 2.60 9.66 8.08
CA TYR A 9 2.54 11.09 7.70
C TYR A 9 1.21 11.49 7.07
N TYR A 10 0.55 10.58 6.32
CA TYR A 10 -0.77 10.76 5.68
C TYR A 10 -0.92 12.01 4.79
N MET A 11 0.17 12.47 4.17
CA MET A 11 0.13 13.60 3.23
C MET A 11 -0.41 13.16 1.87
N PHE A 12 -1.69 12.78 1.82
CA PHE A 12 -2.35 12.16 0.66
C PHE A 12 -2.22 12.90 -0.68
N PRO A 13 -2.02 14.24 -0.75
CA PRO A 13 -1.80 14.90 -2.04
C PRO A 13 -0.45 14.60 -2.67
N LEU A 14 0.58 14.24 -1.86
CA LEU A 14 1.93 14.05 -2.38
C LEU A 14 2.05 12.93 -3.42
N PRO A 15 1.47 11.74 -3.24
CA PRO A 15 1.48 10.72 -4.28
C PRO A 15 0.82 11.16 -5.58
N VAL A 16 -0.26 11.95 -5.52
CA VAL A 16 -0.89 12.53 -6.72
C VAL A 16 0.08 13.47 -7.44
N VAL A 17 0.71 14.39 -6.70
CA VAL A 17 1.64 15.39 -7.26
C VAL A 17 2.89 14.73 -7.83
N THR A 18 3.48 13.78 -7.10
CA THR A 18 4.70 13.10 -7.54
C THR A 18 4.44 12.18 -8.73
N LEU A 19 3.28 11.53 -8.78
CA LEU A 19 2.87 10.74 -9.94
C LEU A 19 2.56 11.63 -11.16
N ALA A 20 1.94 12.79 -10.95
CA ALA A 20 1.78 13.80 -12.01
C ALA A 20 3.14 14.27 -12.54
N GLY A 21 4.12 14.49 -11.66
CA GLY A 21 5.50 14.78 -12.05
C GLY A 21 6.13 13.68 -12.89
N LEU A 22 5.95 12.41 -12.50
CA LEU A 22 6.42 11.27 -13.29
C LEU A 22 5.74 11.20 -14.67
N PHE A 23 4.42 11.35 -14.72
CA PHE A 23 3.68 11.35 -15.99
C PHE A 23 4.07 12.54 -16.88
N TYR A 24 4.37 13.69 -16.28
CA TYR A 24 4.93 14.82 -17.01
C TYR A 24 6.30 14.47 -17.62
N LEU A 25 7.21 13.83 -16.87
CA LEU A 25 8.48 13.34 -17.40
C LEU A 25 8.28 12.33 -18.55
N TRP A 26 7.31 11.42 -18.43
CA TRP A 26 6.94 10.53 -19.53
C TRP A 26 6.43 11.28 -20.75
N SER A 27 5.74 12.43 -20.54
CA SER A 27 5.26 13.26 -21.64
C SER A 27 6.37 13.97 -22.42
N GLN A 28 7.52 14.17 -21.80
CA GLN A 28 8.72 14.77 -22.39
C GLN A 28 9.70 13.70 -22.92
N ALA A 29 9.48 12.43 -22.63
CA ALA A 29 10.37 11.36 -23.03
C ALA A 29 10.41 11.21 -24.56
N GLY A 30 11.60 11.28 -25.15
CA GLY A 30 11.81 11.16 -26.58
C GLY A 30 11.62 9.73 -27.12
N ASN A 31 11.63 8.72 -26.23
CA ASN A 31 11.44 7.32 -26.59
C ASN A 31 10.98 6.50 -25.39
N PRO A 32 10.43 5.27 -25.60
CA PRO A 32 9.94 4.42 -24.51
C PRO A 32 11.00 4.03 -23.48
N ARG A 33 12.26 3.91 -23.86
CA ARG A 33 13.35 3.57 -22.94
C ARG A 33 13.63 4.70 -21.94
N ALA A 34 13.56 5.95 -22.38
CA ALA A 34 13.71 7.11 -21.48
C ALA A 34 12.55 7.20 -20.48
N ALA A 35 11.32 6.88 -20.89
CA ALA A 35 10.18 6.80 -19.99
C ALA A 35 10.33 5.61 -19.00
N ALA A 36 10.81 4.47 -19.45
CA ALA A 36 11.11 3.33 -18.59
C ALA A 36 12.16 3.69 -17.54
N LEU A 37 13.25 4.37 -17.94
CA LEU A 37 14.34 4.76 -17.03
C LEU A 37 13.84 5.73 -15.95
N SER A 38 13.02 6.72 -16.31
CA SER A 38 12.42 7.64 -15.32
C SER A 38 11.42 6.92 -14.40
N GLY A 39 10.64 5.96 -14.92
CA GLY A 39 9.79 5.08 -14.12
C GLY A 39 10.60 4.22 -13.16
N PHE A 40 11.71 3.64 -13.64
CA PHE A 40 12.65 2.87 -12.82
C PHE A 40 13.24 3.71 -11.69
N ALA A 41 13.77 4.90 -12.00
CA ALA A 41 14.37 5.80 -11.01
C ALA A 41 13.35 6.24 -9.96
N PHE A 42 12.11 6.55 -10.38
CA PHE A 42 11.01 6.87 -9.48
C PHE A 42 10.68 5.68 -8.56
N GLY A 43 10.51 4.49 -9.13
CA GLY A 43 10.22 3.26 -8.39
C GLY A 43 11.33 2.89 -7.43
N LEU A 44 12.60 2.96 -7.87
CA LEU A 44 13.75 2.69 -7.02
C LEU A 44 13.79 3.62 -5.81
N GLY A 45 13.60 4.94 -6.03
CA GLY A 45 13.49 5.89 -4.92
C GLY A 45 12.31 5.60 -4.00
N LEU A 46 11.12 5.28 -4.56
CA LEU A 46 9.94 4.93 -3.77
C LEU A 46 10.21 3.72 -2.85
N PHE A 47 10.76 2.63 -3.40
CA PHE A 47 10.96 1.39 -2.66
C PHE A 47 12.17 1.43 -1.73
N LEU A 48 13.26 2.11 -2.10
CA LEU A 48 14.39 2.29 -1.18
C LEU A 48 14.01 3.05 0.10
N PHE A 49 13.10 4.03 0.00
CA PHE A 49 12.63 4.75 1.18
C PHE A 49 11.46 4.06 1.88
N GLY A 50 10.58 3.39 1.15
CA GLY A 50 9.35 2.83 1.73
C GLY A 50 9.40 1.34 2.06
N ALA A 51 10.42 0.61 1.57
CA ALA A 51 10.63 -0.81 1.85
C ALA A 51 12.02 -1.11 2.46
N SER A 52 12.77 -0.09 2.90
CA SER A 52 14.08 -0.25 3.54
C SER A 52 14.05 -1.07 4.84
N TRP A 53 12.90 -1.19 5.48
CA TRP A 53 12.69 -2.05 6.65
C TRP A 53 12.98 -3.53 6.37
N VAL A 54 12.97 -3.96 5.10
CA VAL A 54 13.38 -5.31 4.69
C VAL A 54 14.83 -5.59 5.11
N TYR A 55 15.71 -4.58 5.06
CA TYR A 55 17.07 -4.70 5.58
C TYR A 55 17.09 -5.09 7.07
N VAL A 56 16.30 -4.40 7.88
CA VAL A 56 16.17 -4.68 9.33
C VAL A 56 15.65 -6.11 9.54
N SER A 57 14.65 -6.51 8.76
CA SER A 57 14.10 -7.86 8.83
C SER A 57 15.15 -8.94 8.52
N LEU A 58 15.97 -8.73 7.49
CA LEU A 58 17.00 -9.69 7.08
C LEU A 58 18.21 -9.69 8.02
N HIS A 59 18.66 -8.50 8.45
CA HIS A 59 19.86 -8.35 9.25
C HIS A 59 19.60 -8.63 10.73
N ASP A 60 18.68 -7.87 11.34
CA ASP A 60 18.49 -7.88 12.79
C ASP A 60 17.73 -9.12 13.26
N PHE A 61 16.75 -9.58 12.46
CA PHE A 61 15.91 -10.74 12.83
C PHE A 61 16.26 -12.01 12.06
N GLY A 62 16.76 -11.89 10.81
CA GLY A 62 17.17 -13.04 9.99
C GLY A 62 18.63 -13.43 10.16
N ALA A 63 19.40 -12.76 11.04
CA ALA A 63 20.82 -12.98 11.29
C ALA A 63 21.70 -12.96 10.01
N MET A 64 21.24 -12.29 8.93
CA MET A 64 21.99 -12.18 7.70
C MET A 64 23.12 -11.17 7.86
N PRO A 65 24.37 -11.46 7.38
CA PRO A 65 25.47 -10.49 7.40
C PRO A 65 25.07 -9.16 6.74
N ALA A 66 25.44 -8.03 7.35
CA ALA A 66 25.01 -6.69 6.91
C ALA A 66 25.24 -6.39 5.41
N PRO A 67 26.40 -6.73 4.78
CA PRO A 67 26.58 -6.50 3.36
C PRO A 67 25.59 -7.32 2.51
N LEU A 68 25.32 -8.55 2.89
CA LEU A 68 24.40 -9.44 2.17
C LEU A 68 22.95 -8.94 2.31
N ALA A 69 22.53 -8.55 3.50
CA ALA A 69 21.22 -7.95 3.75
C ALA A 69 21.00 -6.67 2.95
N ALA A 70 22.02 -5.81 2.86
CA ALA A 70 21.98 -4.58 2.05
C ALA A 70 21.84 -4.89 0.55
N ILE A 71 22.62 -5.83 0.02
CA ILE A 71 22.54 -6.26 -1.39
C ILE A 71 21.17 -6.87 -1.68
N ALA A 72 20.68 -7.77 -0.81
CA ALA A 72 19.38 -8.41 -0.99
C ALA A 72 18.24 -7.38 -0.99
N THR A 73 18.28 -6.42 -0.06
CA THR A 73 17.29 -5.33 -0.02
C THR A 73 17.35 -4.44 -1.26
N LEU A 74 18.55 -4.10 -1.72
CA LEU A 74 18.72 -3.32 -2.96
C LEU A 74 18.17 -4.07 -4.17
N LEU A 75 18.51 -5.35 -4.33
CA LEU A 75 18.00 -6.18 -5.44
C LEU A 75 16.49 -6.32 -5.39
N PHE A 76 15.92 -6.47 -4.20
CA PHE A 76 14.47 -6.47 -4.00
C PHE A 76 13.83 -5.15 -4.47
N CYS A 77 14.37 -3.99 -4.07
CA CYS A 77 13.88 -2.69 -4.53
C CYS A 77 14.04 -2.49 -6.05
N VAL A 78 15.15 -3.00 -6.64
CA VAL A 78 15.37 -3.00 -8.09
C VAL A 78 14.30 -3.80 -8.83
N ILE A 79 13.97 -5.00 -8.36
CA ILE A 79 12.90 -5.83 -8.93
C ILE A 79 11.56 -5.10 -8.86
N LEU A 80 11.22 -4.50 -7.73
CA LEU A 80 9.99 -3.74 -7.59
C LEU A 80 9.96 -2.51 -8.50
N ALA A 81 11.09 -1.85 -8.73
CA ALA A 81 11.21 -0.70 -9.63
C ALA A 81 10.99 -1.03 -11.11
N LEU A 82 11.07 -2.30 -11.50
CA LEU A 82 10.77 -2.74 -12.87
C LEU A 82 9.28 -2.56 -13.23
N PHE A 83 8.37 -2.59 -12.27
CA PHE A 83 6.94 -2.37 -12.52
C PHE A 83 6.64 -0.93 -12.99
N PRO A 84 7.06 0.14 -12.28
CA PRO A 84 6.97 1.51 -12.80
C PRO A 84 7.73 1.71 -14.12
N ALA A 85 8.88 1.05 -14.29
CA ALA A 85 9.61 1.09 -15.56
C ALA A 85 8.77 0.51 -16.72
N GLY A 86 8.17 -0.65 -16.50
CA GLY A 86 7.29 -1.31 -17.48
C GLY A 86 6.07 -0.46 -17.82
N ALA A 87 5.45 0.19 -16.82
CA ALA A 87 4.33 1.11 -17.03
C ALA A 87 4.72 2.29 -17.93
N GLY A 88 5.88 2.93 -17.68
CA GLY A 88 6.41 4.02 -18.50
C GLY A 88 6.72 3.58 -19.93
N TYR A 89 7.35 2.42 -20.08
CA TYR A 89 7.63 1.84 -21.40
C TYR A 89 6.33 1.57 -22.18
N ALA A 90 5.37 0.86 -21.59
CA ALA A 90 4.11 0.48 -22.22
C ALA A 90 3.29 1.71 -22.62
N CYS A 91 3.13 2.67 -21.71
CA CYS A 91 2.38 3.90 -21.96
C CYS A 91 2.93 4.69 -23.16
N THR A 92 4.27 4.79 -23.27
CA THR A 92 4.90 5.61 -24.33
C THR A 92 5.12 4.83 -25.63
N ARG A 93 5.09 3.50 -25.60
CA ARG A 93 5.19 2.63 -26.79
C ARG A 93 3.92 2.65 -27.62
N LEU A 94 2.76 2.85 -26.98
CA LEU A 94 1.47 2.88 -27.66
C LEU A 94 1.26 4.21 -28.38
N HIS A 95 0.84 4.16 -29.65
CA HIS A 95 0.52 5.33 -30.43
C HIS A 95 -0.88 5.84 -30.07
N ALA A 96 -0.94 6.99 -29.38
CA ALA A 96 -2.17 7.65 -28.99
C ALA A 96 -1.98 9.17 -28.91
N SER A 97 -3.07 9.91 -28.99
CA SER A 97 -3.03 11.34 -28.70
C SER A 97 -2.56 11.58 -27.24
N ARG A 98 -1.96 12.74 -26.98
CA ARG A 98 -1.51 13.08 -25.61
C ARG A 98 -2.62 12.98 -24.57
N ALA A 99 -3.82 13.43 -24.90
CA ALA A 99 -4.97 13.37 -24.00
C ALA A 99 -5.33 11.93 -23.65
N ILE A 100 -5.37 11.02 -24.61
CA ILE A 100 -5.61 9.59 -24.38
C ILE A 100 -4.43 8.97 -23.61
N ARG A 101 -3.20 9.28 -24.01
CA ARG A 101 -2.01 8.70 -23.37
C ARG A 101 -1.94 9.03 -21.89
N PHE A 102 -2.10 10.29 -21.49
CA PHE A 102 -1.97 10.69 -20.08
C PHE A 102 -3.31 10.75 -19.35
N GLY A 103 -4.44 10.91 -20.03
CA GLY A 103 -5.76 10.83 -19.43
C GLY A 103 -6.27 9.41 -19.19
N LEU A 104 -5.71 8.40 -19.88
CA LEU A 104 -6.19 7.02 -19.78
C LEU A 104 -5.06 5.97 -19.72
N LEU A 105 -4.14 5.95 -20.73
CA LEU A 105 -3.16 4.86 -20.86
C LEU A 105 -2.12 4.86 -19.73
N ALA A 106 -1.61 6.01 -19.32
CA ALA A 106 -0.64 6.10 -18.21
C ALA A 106 -1.28 5.71 -16.88
N PRO A 107 -2.48 6.22 -16.50
CA PRO A 107 -3.23 5.71 -15.34
C PRO A 107 -3.49 4.21 -15.37
N ALA A 108 -3.94 3.68 -16.50
CA ALA A 108 -4.20 2.25 -16.66
C ALA A 108 -2.93 1.41 -16.54
N ALA A 109 -1.84 1.82 -17.22
CA ALA A 109 -0.56 1.12 -17.16
C ALA A 109 0.05 1.14 -15.73
N TRP A 110 -0.06 2.27 -15.02
CA TRP A 110 0.35 2.38 -13.63
C TRP A 110 -0.45 1.42 -12.73
N THR A 111 -1.77 1.48 -12.81
CA THR A 111 -2.66 0.64 -12.00
C THR A 111 -2.43 -0.84 -12.27
N LEU A 112 -2.28 -1.22 -13.56
CA LEU A 112 -1.98 -2.59 -13.95
C LEU A 112 -0.62 -3.06 -13.39
N ALA A 113 0.40 -2.19 -13.44
CA ALA A 113 1.71 -2.50 -12.88
C ALA A 113 1.66 -2.70 -11.35
N GLU A 114 0.91 -1.87 -10.61
CA GLU A 114 0.70 -2.07 -9.17
C GLU A 114 -0.11 -3.35 -8.87
N TRP A 115 -1.14 -3.64 -9.66
CA TRP A 115 -1.91 -4.87 -9.53
C TRP A 115 -1.04 -6.11 -9.78
N MET A 116 -0.25 -6.13 -10.86
CA MET A 116 0.68 -7.22 -11.16
C MET A 116 1.71 -7.41 -10.03
N ARG A 117 2.26 -6.32 -9.48
CA ARG A 117 3.18 -6.37 -8.35
C ARG A 117 2.54 -6.99 -7.10
N GLY A 118 1.21 -6.97 -6.99
CA GLY A 118 0.47 -7.54 -5.87
C GLY A 118 0.44 -9.08 -5.84
N TRP A 119 0.82 -9.78 -6.94
CA TRP A 119 0.77 -11.23 -7.01
C TRP A 119 1.95 -11.89 -7.77
N VAL A 120 2.66 -11.17 -8.63
CA VAL A 120 3.84 -11.69 -9.32
C VAL A 120 4.94 -12.00 -8.30
N PHE A 121 5.57 -13.16 -8.37
CA PHE A 121 6.57 -13.66 -7.42
C PHE A 121 6.07 -13.67 -5.95
N THR A 122 4.88 -14.20 -5.71
CA THR A 122 4.15 -14.20 -4.44
C THR A 122 3.54 -12.85 -4.05
N GLY A 123 3.91 -11.77 -4.74
CA GLY A 123 3.36 -10.44 -4.59
C GLY A 123 3.96 -9.60 -3.46
N PHE A 124 4.08 -8.30 -3.72
CA PHE A 124 4.41 -7.30 -2.71
C PHE A 124 3.57 -6.03 -2.94
N PRO A 125 2.31 -5.99 -2.47
CA PRO A 125 1.38 -4.88 -2.71
C PRO A 125 1.70 -3.61 -1.89
N TRP A 126 2.85 -3.56 -1.20
CA TRP A 126 3.28 -2.45 -0.36
C TRP A 126 3.36 -1.15 -1.16
N LEU A 127 2.94 -0.02 -0.55
CA LEU A 127 2.98 1.30 -1.18
C LEU A 127 2.17 1.43 -2.50
N ALA A 128 1.09 0.66 -2.66
CA ALA A 128 0.15 0.96 -3.74
C ALA A 128 -0.46 2.36 -3.52
N ALA A 129 -0.55 3.15 -4.60
CA ALA A 129 -0.92 4.57 -4.51
C ALA A 129 -2.28 4.79 -3.83
N GLY A 130 -3.20 3.83 -3.94
CA GLY A 130 -4.48 3.87 -3.27
C GLY A 130 -4.39 3.94 -1.75
N TYR A 131 -3.43 3.25 -1.12
CA TYR A 131 -3.27 3.29 0.34
C TYR A 131 -2.93 4.69 0.88
N SER A 132 -2.29 5.52 0.08
CA SER A 132 -1.99 6.91 0.48
C SER A 132 -3.22 7.78 0.66
N GLN A 133 -4.37 7.36 0.15
CA GLN A 133 -5.60 8.14 0.17
C GLN A 133 -6.41 7.92 1.44
N ILE A 134 -6.11 6.89 2.22
CA ILE A 134 -6.80 6.54 3.45
C ILE A 134 -6.05 7.14 4.65
N PRO A 135 -6.74 7.77 5.61
CA PRO A 135 -8.19 7.89 5.73
C PRO A 135 -8.81 9.17 5.16
N ALA A 136 -8.02 10.14 4.72
CA ALA A 136 -8.47 11.53 4.61
C ALA A 136 -8.94 11.98 3.22
N SER A 137 -8.57 11.26 2.14
CA SER A 137 -8.89 11.70 0.78
C SER A 137 -10.31 11.32 0.34
N PRO A 138 -11.03 12.21 -0.37
CA PRO A 138 -12.26 11.86 -1.05
C PRO A 138 -12.15 10.64 -1.98
N LEU A 139 -10.99 10.42 -2.59
CA LEU A 139 -10.76 9.28 -3.48
C LEU A 139 -10.83 7.92 -2.76
N ALA A 140 -10.68 7.88 -1.44
CA ALA A 140 -10.90 6.67 -0.64
C ALA A 140 -12.34 6.13 -0.75
N GLY A 141 -13.31 6.97 -1.09
CA GLY A 141 -14.71 6.58 -1.30
C GLY A 141 -14.92 5.53 -2.40
N TYR A 142 -13.96 5.36 -3.30
CA TYR A 142 -14.02 4.28 -4.30
C TYR A 142 -13.68 2.89 -3.73
N ALA A 143 -13.07 2.81 -2.54
CA ALA A 143 -12.58 1.55 -1.98
C ALA A 143 -13.68 0.49 -1.78
N PRO A 144 -14.89 0.79 -1.28
CA PRO A 144 -15.93 -0.21 -1.09
C PRO A 144 -16.41 -0.89 -2.39
N LEU A 145 -16.31 -0.19 -3.53
CA LEU A 145 -16.76 -0.70 -4.83
C LEU A 145 -15.65 -1.34 -5.64
N LEU A 146 -14.46 -0.75 -5.64
CA LEU A 146 -13.38 -1.08 -6.58
C LEU A 146 -12.10 -1.56 -5.89
N GLY A 147 -12.12 -1.62 -4.56
CA GLY A 147 -10.94 -1.98 -3.77
C GLY A 147 -9.81 -0.98 -3.92
N ILE A 148 -8.63 -1.38 -3.42
CA ILE A 148 -7.43 -0.52 -3.40
C ILE A 148 -6.94 -0.11 -4.80
N TYR A 149 -7.08 -1.00 -5.78
CA TYR A 149 -6.63 -0.71 -7.15
C TYR A 149 -7.58 0.24 -7.89
N GLY A 150 -8.87 0.30 -7.51
CA GLY A 150 -9.79 1.34 -7.97
C GLY A 150 -9.41 2.71 -7.43
N VAL A 151 -9.00 2.79 -6.16
CA VAL A 151 -8.45 4.02 -5.57
C VAL A 151 -7.13 4.41 -6.24
N THR A 152 -6.22 3.45 -6.49
CA THR A 152 -5.00 3.68 -7.28
C THR A 152 -5.31 4.26 -8.66
N LEU A 153 -6.31 3.71 -9.36
CA LEU A 153 -6.73 4.24 -10.66
C LEU A 153 -7.22 5.68 -10.55
N ALA A 154 -8.02 6.01 -9.53
CA ALA A 154 -8.49 7.37 -9.29
C ALA A 154 -7.34 8.37 -9.02
N VAL A 155 -6.32 7.96 -8.24
CA VAL A 155 -5.08 8.73 -8.02
C VAL A 155 -4.34 8.94 -9.35
N ALA A 156 -4.14 7.88 -10.11
CA ALA A 156 -3.41 7.93 -11.37
C ALA A 156 -4.17 8.74 -12.44
N LEU A 157 -5.51 8.62 -12.51
CA LEU A 157 -6.35 9.47 -13.37
C LEU A 157 -6.23 10.93 -12.97
N THR A 158 -6.29 11.24 -11.68
CA THR A 158 -6.07 12.62 -11.18
C THR A 158 -4.72 13.16 -11.65
N ALA A 159 -3.65 12.39 -11.45
CA ALA A 159 -2.29 12.76 -11.88
C ALA A 159 -2.20 12.98 -13.41
N GLY A 160 -2.79 12.07 -14.18
CA GLY A 160 -2.79 12.16 -15.65
C GLY A 160 -3.60 13.36 -16.17
N LEU A 161 -4.77 13.62 -15.58
CA LEU A 161 -5.60 14.78 -15.94
C LEU A 161 -4.89 16.10 -15.60
N ILE A 162 -4.16 16.18 -14.50
CA ILE A 162 -3.31 17.33 -14.15
C ILE A 162 -2.27 17.58 -15.25
N VAL A 163 -1.61 16.53 -15.76
CA VAL A 163 -0.64 16.66 -16.86
C VAL A 163 -1.30 17.15 -18.15
N VAL A 164 -2.48 16.61 -18.50
CA VAL A 164 -3.23 17.04 -19.70
C VAL A 164 -3.61 18.52 -19.60
N LEU A 165 -4.05 18.98 -18.44
CA LEU A 165 -4.45 20.38 -18.19
C LEU A 165 -3.25 21.31 -18.10
N GLY A 166 -2.18 20.91 -17.42
CA GLY A 166 -0.95 21.72 -17.27
C GLY A 166 -0.29 22.10 -18.59
N GLN A 167 -0.42 21.25 -19.61
CA GLN A 167 0.12 21.54 -20.96
C GLN A 167 -0.69 22.60 -21.72
N ARG A 168 -1.83 23.02 -21.21
CA ARG A 168 -2.72 24.06 -21.79
C ARG A 168 -2.79 25.31 -20.91
N ALA A 169 -1.96 25.41 -19.89
CA ALA A 169 -2.03 26.44 -18.85
C ALA A 169 -1.79 27.86 -19.30
N THR A 170 -1.42 28.11 -20.57
CA THR A 170 -1.25 29.46 -21.15
C THR A 170 -2.58 30.21 -21.31
N ASP A 171 -3.71 29.52 -21.34
CA ASP A 171 -5.05 30.11 -21.45
C ASP A 171 -5.96 29.55 -20.34
N LYS A 172 -6.17 30.33 -19.28
CA LYS A 172 -6.98 29.95 -18.11
C LYS A 172 -8.42 29.58 -18.47
N ALA A 173 -9.04 30.29 -19.42
CA ALA A 173 -10.42 30.02 -19.83
C ALA A 173 -10.52 28.65 -20.53
N ARG A 174 -9.55 28.31 -21.38
CA ARG A 174 -9.49 26.99 -22.03
C ARG A 174 -9.21 25.85 -21.08
N VAL A 175 -8.48 26.08 -19.99
CA VAL A 175 -8.26 25.08 -18.95
C VAL A 175 -9.57 24.79 -18.20
N ILE A 176 -10.29 25.82 -17.77
CA ILE A 176 -11.52 25.68 -16.99
C ILE A 176 -12.62 24.97 -17.81
N LEU A 177 -12.78 25.32 -19.07
CA LEU A 177 -13.79 24.77 -19.97
C LEU A 177 -13.38 23.44 -20.63
N HIS A 178 -12.19 22.92 -20.32
CA HIS A 178 -11.73 21.67 -20.91
C HIS A 178 -12.47 20.45 -20.32
N PRO A 179 -12.86 19.45 -21.13
CA PRO A 179 -13.51 18.24 -20.62
C PRO A 179 -12.76 17.55 -19.46
N SER A 180 -11.42 17.57 -19.51
CA SER A 180 -10.60 16.99 -18.43
C SER A 180 -10.80 17.68 -17.09
N SER A 181 -11.14 18.98 -17.04
CA SER A 181 -11.43 19.68 -15.77
C SER A 181 -12.74 19.17 -15.16
N PHE A 182 -13.76 18.97 -15.99
CA PHE A 182 -15.03 18.42 -15.54
C PHE A 182 -14.87 16.96 -15.09
N ILE A 183 -14.09 16.15 -15.80
CA ILE A 183 -13.79 14.76 -15.40
C ILE A 183 -13.03 14.75 -14.08
N LEU A 184 -12.05 15.63 -13.89
CA LEU A 184 -11.30 15.72 -12.63
C LEU A 184 -12.22 16.10 -11.46
N LEU A 185 -13.05 17.12 -11.63
CA LEU A 185 -14.02 17.53 -10.61
C LEU A 185 -15.03 16.43 -10.32
N ALA A 186 -15.57 15.77 -11.36
CA ALA A 186 -16.50 14.66 -11.20
C ALA A 186 -15.86 13.48 -10.45
N LEU A 187 -14.62 13.14 -10.77
CA LEU A 187 -13.88 12.06 -10.09
C LEU A 187 -13.78 12.31 -8.58
N TRP A 188 -13.45 13.54 -8.18
CA TRP A 188 -13.35 13.89 -6.77
C TRP A 188 -14.71 14.04 -6.09
N ALA A 189 -15.69 14.63 -6.77
CA ALA A 189 -17.06 14.78 -6.23
C ALA A 189 -17.74 13.42 -6.05
N VAL A 190 -17.60 12.50 -7.02
CA VAL A 190 -18.15 11.13 -6.90
C VAL A 190 -17.45 10.39 -5.76
N GLY A 191 -16.12 10.43 -5.66
CA GLY A 191 -15.40 9.82 -4.57
C GLY A 191 -15.85 10.34 -3.20
N TRP A 192 -16.03 11.67 -3.07
CA TRP A 192 -16.58 12.25 -1.86
C TRP A 192 -18.01 11.78 -1.59
N GLY A 193 -18.88 11.77 -2.60
CA GLY A 193 -20.25 11.26 -2.47
C GLY A 193 -20.30 9.80 -2.01
N LEU A 194 -19.46 8.95 -2.60
CA LEU A 194 -19.36 7.54 -2.20
C LEU A 194 -18.86 7.35 -0.76
N SER A 195 -18.01 8.25 -0.26
CA SER A 195 -17.54 8.21 1.14
C SER A 195 -18.64 8.54 2.16
N GLN A 196 -19.74 9.15 1.73
CA GLN A 196 -20.89 9.43 2.60
C GLN A 196 -21.87 8.27 2.72
N ILE A 197 -21.72 7.23 1.90
CA ILE A 197 -22.61 6.06 1.90
C ILE A 197 -22.18 5.08 2.98
N THR A 198 -23.11 4.69 3.83
CA THR A 198 -22.96 3.58 4.77
C THR A 198 -23.16 2.26 4.03
N TRP A 199 -22.07 1.60 3.66
CA TRP A 199 -22.08 0.38 2.83
C TRP A 199 -22.49 -0.89 3.58
N THR A 200 -22.43 -0.86 4.93
CA THR A 200 -22.73 -2.02 5.78
C THR A 200 -23.65 -1.63 6.90
N THR A 201 -24.54 -2.53 7.28
CA THR A 201 -25.39 -2.38 8.47
C THR A 201 -24.96 -3.42 9.52
N PRO A 202 -24.82 -3.01 10.80
CA PRO A 202 -24.54 -3.97 11.87
C PRO A 202 -25.67 -5.02 11.95
N VAL A 203 -25.28 -6.29 12.14
CA VAL A 203 -26.23 -7.40 12.35
C VAL A 203 -26.03 -7.97 13.75
N GLY A 204 -27.11 -8.07 14.51
CA GLY A 204 -27.10 -8.55 15.88
C GLY A 204 -26.72 -7.50 16.92
N ALA A 205 -26.65 -7.92 18.17
CA ALA A 205 -26.26 -7.05 19.28
C ALA A 205 -24.72 -6.89 19.33
N PRO A 206 -24.22 -5.70 19.69
CA PRO A 206 -22.79 -5.50 19.93
C PRO A 206 -22.30 -6.43 21.06
N PHE A 207 -21.08 -6.94 20.90
CA PHE A 207 -20.40 -7.68 21.95
C PHE A 207 -18.99 -7.15 22.19
N ASN A 208 -18.47 -7.37 23.39
CA ASN A 208 -17.12 -6.94 23.73
C ASN A 208 -16.10 -7.95 23.20
N ALA A 209 -15.06 -7.47 22.53
CA ALA A 209 -13.89 -8.24 22.14
C ALA A 209 -12.67 -7.74 22.91
N SER A 210 -11.85 -8.67 23.40
CA SER A 210 -10.56 -8.39 24.05
C SER A 210 -9.42 -8.68 23.07
N LEU A 211 -8.64 -7.65 22.72
CA LEU A 211 -7.42 -7.79 21.92
C LEU A 211 -6.23 -7.89 22.88
N LEU A 212 -5.61 -9.06 22.96
CA LEU A 212 -4.51 -9.31 23.89
C LEU A 212 -3.17 -9.02 23.25
N GLN A 213 -2.33 -8.27 23.95
CA GLN A 213 -0.99 -7.97 23.48
C GLN A 213 0.04 -8.28 24.57
N GLY A 214 0.79 -9.36 24.40
CA GLY A 214 1.83 -9.80 25.33
C GLY A 214 3.11 -8.96 25.28
N ASN A 215 3.27 -8.11 24.26
CA ASN A 215 4.43 -7.24 24.06
C ASN A 215 5.79 -7.96 24.15
N VAL A 216 5.85 -9.19 23.62
CA VAL A 216 7.07 -10.00 23.60
C VAL A 216 8.00 -9.46 22.51
N ALA A 217 9.22 -9.10 22.88
CA ALA A 217 10.20 -8.59 21.95
C ALA A 217 10.53 -9.61 20.85
N GLN A 218 10.62 -9.16 19.60
CA GLN A 218 10.77 -10.03 18.43
C GLN A 218 12.05 -10.88 18.47
N ASP A 219 13.14 -10.34 18.99
CA ASP A 219 14.44 -11.02 19.15
C ASP A 219 14.41 -12.13 20.23
N GLN A 220 13.40 -12.12 21.11
CA GLN A 220 13.21 -13.09 22.18
C GLN A 220 12.13 -14.12 21.89
N LYS A 221 11.24 -13.84 20.93
CA LYS A 221 10.04 -14.62 20.69
C LYS A 221 10.29 -16.10 20.39
N TRP A 222 11.38 -16.40 19.69
CA TRP A 222 11.72 -17.76 19.24
C TRP A 222 12.77 -18.47 20.12
N ARG A 223 13.17 -17.88 21.25
CA ARG A 223 14.14 -18.50 22.16
C ARG A 223 13.44 -19.56 23.02
N ALA A 224 14.02 -20.76 23.11
CA ALA A 224 13.44 -21.87 23.84
C ALA A 224 13.14 -21.52 25.31
N GLU A 225 14.03 -20.76 25.96
CA GLU A 225 13.88 -20.29 27.36
C GLU A 225 12.73 -19.28 27.52
N ARG A 226 12.25 -18.66 26.41
CA ARG A 226 11.14 -17.70 26.44
C ARG A 226 9.78 -18.31 26.15
N VAL A 227 9.71 -19.51 25.64
CA VAL A 227 8.45 -20.19 25.31
C VAL A 227 7.52 -20.26 26.55
N ARG A 228 7.99 -20.81 27.69
CA ARG A 228 7.17 -20.89 28.89
C ARG A 228 6.72 -19.54 29.43
N PRO A 229 7.59 -18.53 29.60
CA PRO A 229 7.16 -17.18 29.99
C PRO A 229 6.14 -16.58 29.04
N THR A 230 6.29 -16.77 27.73
CA THR A 230 5.35 -16.27 26.73
C THR A 230 3.97 -16.92 26.86
N LEU A 231 3.91 -18.24 26.99
CA LEU A 231 2.66 -18.97 27.24
C LEU A 231 1.97 -18.46 28.50
N GLU A 232 2.72 -18.25 29.60
CA GLU A 232 2.18 -17.74 30.85
C GLU A 232 1.61 -16.32 30.73
N ILE A 233 2.29 -15.42 30.00
CA ILE A 233 1.78 -14.07 29.73
C ILE A 233 0.41 -14.16 29.03
N TYR A 234 0.27 -14.97 27.98
CA TYR A 234 -0.99 -15.07 27.26
C TYR A 234 -2.06 -15.81 28.07
N ARG A 235 -1.71 -16.76 28.92
CA ARG A 235 -2.65 -17.39 29.87
C ARG A 235 -3.25 -16.34 30.83
N LEU A 236 -2.41 -15.55 31.49
CA LEU A 236 -2.85 -14.52 32.43
C LEU A 236 -3.69 -13.43 31.74
N LEU A 237 -3.28 -13.01 30.53
CA LEU A 237 -4.05 -12.05 29.76
C LEU A 237 -5.42 -12.60 29.37
N THR A 238 -5.51 -13.89 29.00
CA THR A 238 -6.79 -14.54 28.65
C THR A 238 -7.69 -14.64 29.86
N GLU A 239 -7.17 -15.07 31.00
CA GLU A 239 -7.94 -15.18 32.25
C GLU A 239 -8.50 -13.85 32.75
N SER A 240 -7.80 -12.74 32.48
CA SER A 240 -8.24 -11.39 32.87
C SER A 240 -9.11 -10.70 31.83
N ALA A 241 -9.30 -11.30 30.65
CA ALA A 241 -10.00 -10.66 29.55
C ALA A 241 -11.52 -10.67 29.73
N PRO A 242 -12.20 -9.50 29.73
CA PRO A 242 -13.66 -9.42 29.97
C PRO A 242 -14.51 -9.66 28.71
N GLY A 243 -13.88 -9.78 27.52
CA GLY A 243 -14.59 -9.88 26.25
C GLY A 243 -15.14 -11.28 25.96
N LYS A 244 -16.28 -11.34 25.27
CA LYS A 244 -16.85 -12.61 24.76
C LYS A 244 -16.01 -13.23 23.63
N LEU A 245 -15.21 -12.39 22.93
CA LEU A 245 -14.27 -12.82 21.93
C LEU A 245 -12.87 -12.40 22.36
N ILE A 246 -11.97 -13.36 22.47
CA ILE A 246 -10.58 -13.12 22.85
C ILE A 246 -9.72 -13.35 21.61
N ILE A 247 -8.96 -12.32 21.21
CA ILE A 247 -8.13 -12.33 20.03
C ILE A 247 -6.67 -12.12 20.44
N LEU A 248 -5.84 -13.11 20.14
CA LEU A 248 -4.40 -13.07 20.33
C LEU A 248 -3.72 -12.62 19.01
N PRO A 249 -2.54 -11.99 19.07
CA PRO A 249 -1.80 -11.62 17.88
C PRO A 249 -1.24 -12.85 17.16
N GLU A 250 -0.83 -12.68 15.92
CA GLU A 250 -0.13 -13.69 15.15
C GLU A 250 1.10 -14.21 15.92
N THR A 251 1.29 -15.54 15.94
CA THR A 251 2.36 -16.17 16.68
C THR A 251 2.43 -15.78 18.17
N ALA A 252 1.30 -15.59 18.82
CA ALA A 252 1.21 -15.46 20.28
C ALA A 252 1.81 -16.69 20.98
N LEU A 253 1.59 -17.86 20.41
CA LEU A 253 2.17 -19.13 20.83
C LEU A 253 3.31 -19.49 19.87
N PRO A 254 4.60 -19.34 20.27
CA PRO A 254 5.73 -19.60 19.38
C PRO A 254 6.07 -21.10 19.31
N LEU A 255 5.06 -21.92 19.03
CA LEU A 255 5.12 -23.38 18.94
C LEU A 255 4.22 -23.85 17.80
N PHE A 256 4.54 -25.01 17.21
CA PHE A 256 3.58 -25.71 16.37
C PHE A 256 2.44 -26.27 17.23
N LEU A 257 1.25 -26.43 16.68
CA LEU A 257 0.06 -26.85 17.42
C LEU A 257 0.29 -28.17 18.18
N GLU A 258 1.02 -29.11 17.58
CA GLU A 258 1.34 -30.42 18.16
C GLU A 258 2.32 -30.32 19.36
N GLN A 259 3.02 -29.20 19.48
CA GLN A 259 3.99 -28.96 20.57
C GLN A 259 3.37 -28.19 21.73
N VAL A 260 2.17 -27.60 21.53
CA VAL A 260 1.47 -26.90 22.62
C VAL A 260 0.93 -27.89 23.60
N PRO A 261 1.23 -27.76 24.95
CA PRO A 261 0.71 -28.64 25.95
C PRO A 261 -0.84 -28.68 25.96
N GLN A 262 -1.43 -29.86 26.01
CA GLN A 262 -2.88 -30.02 25.96
C GLN A 262 -3.60 -29.40 27.16
N ASP A 263 -2.98 -29.45 28.32
CA ASP A 263 -3.45 -28.78 29.54
C ASP A 263 -3.49 -27.26 29.40
N TYR A 264 -2.51 -26.71 28.70
CA TYR A 264 -2.51 -25.27 28.38
C TYR A 264 -3.67 -24.86 27.46
N LEU A 265 -3.92 -25.63 26.39
CA LEU A 265 -5.07 -25.39 25.52
C LEU A 265 -6.40 -25.56 26.26
N ALA A 266 -6.51 -26.54 27.13
CA ALA A 266 -7.69 -26.73 27.97
C ALA A 266 -7.89 -25.56 28.95
N ALA A 267 -6.82 -25.03 29.54
CA ALA A 267 -6.88 -23.86 30.41
C ALA A 267 -7.35 -22.60 29.66
N LEU A 268 -6.83 -22.36 28.45
CA LEU A 268 -7.30 -21.25 27.60
C LEU A 268 -8.79 -21.41 27.24
N ALA A 269 -9.22 -22.62 26.88
CA ALA A 269 -10.62 -22.88 26.53
C ALA A 269 -11.56 -22.76 27.75
N ALA A 270 -11.11 -23.04 28.94
CA ALA A 270 -11.89 -22.86 30.17
C ALA A 270 -12.04 -21.39 30.59
N SER A 271 -11.12 -20.50 30.11
CA SER A 271 -11.11 -19.07 30.41
C SER A 271 -11.86 -18.25 29.37
N ALA A 272 -12.21 -18.85 28.23
CA ALA A 272 -12.92 -18.19 27.11
C ALA A 272 -14.44 -18.48 27.19
#